data_fa698cb5e1bf85e4cfa66b0073e53d59
#
_entry.id   fa698cb5e1bf85e4cfa66b0073e53d59
#
_cell.length_a   1.000
_cell.length_b   1.000
_cell.length_c   1.000
_cell.angle_alpha   90.00
_cell.angle_beta   90.00
_cell.angle_gamma   90.00
#
_symmetry.space_group_name_H-M   'P 1'
#
loop_
_entity.id
_entity.type
_entity.pdbx_description
1 polymer ?
#
loop_
_entity_poly.entity_id
_entity_poly.type
_entity_poly.pdbx_seq_one_letter_code
_entity_poly.pdbx_strand_id
1 'polypeptide(L)'
;MGKDVIIALDFDSREKTLAFLDRFTEEKPFVKVGMELFYAEGPAIVREIRRRGHRIFLDLKLHDIPNTVKKAMAALSALDVDIINLHAAGTAAMMTAALEGLTRPDGTRPLLIAVTQLTSTDQERMERELLIHAPLEEVVLSYAANAAAAGLDGVVCSPLEAGAIHRRCGASFLTVTPGVRFAGGDAGDQKRVTTPAKARELGSDYIVVGRPITQAENPVAAYRRCVKEFAG
;
A
#
# COMPACT_ATOMS: atom_id res chain seq x y z
N MET A 1 -1.11 -7.15 -14.73
CA MET A 1 -0.58 -7.80 -13.52
C MET A 1 -1.71 -8.59 -12.86
N GLY A 2 -1.44 -9.76 -12.26
CA GLY A 2 -2.47 -10.54 -11.55
C GLY A 2 -2.79 -9.94 -10.18
N LYS A 3 -3.96 -10.29 -9.64
CA LYS A 3 -4.36 -9.94 -8.26
C LYS A 3 -3.45 -10.62 -7.24
N ASP A 4 -3.07 -9.93 -6.16
CA ASP A 4 -2.21 -10.49 -5.12
C ASP A 4 -2.54 -9.94 -3.72
N VAL A 5 -2.15 -10.69 -2.70
CA VAL A 5 -2.38 -10.38 -1.28
C VAL A 5 -1.07 -9.92 -0.64
N ILE A 6 -1.08 -8.74 -0.05
CA ILE A 6 0.06 -8.17 0.66
C ILE A 6 -0.18 -8.28 2.17
N ILE A 7 0.70 -8.97 2.89
CA ILE A 7 0.62 -9.07 4.35
C ILE A 7 1.26 -7.84 4.99
N ALA A 8 0.52 -7.10 5.81
CA ALA A 8 1.07 -5.99 6.57
C ALA A 8 1.86 -6.52 7.78
N LEU A 9 3.17 -6.30 7.78
CA LEU A 9 4.08 -6.67 8.88
C LEU A 9 4.13 -5.52 9.91
N ASP A 10 3.01 -5.29 10.58
CA ASP A 10 2.91 -4.26 11.62
C ASP A 10 3.36 -4.88 12.96
N PHE A 11 4.69 -5.09 13.07
CA PHE A 11 5.40 -5.61 14.24
C PHE A 11 6.38 -4.55 14.74
N ASP A 12 6.62 -4.55 16.05
CA ASP A 12 7.47 -3.62 16.77
C ASP A 12 8.96 -3.99 16.76
N SER A 13 9.31 -5.18 16.24
CA SER A 13 10.70 -5.68 16.26
C SER A 13 11.02 -6.64 15.11
N ARG A 14 12.32 -6.72 14.80
CA ARG A 14 12.91 -7.67 13.87
C ARG A 14 12.60 -9.11 14.25
N GLU A 15 12.77 -9.47 15.52
CA GLU A 15 12.58 -10.82 16.02
C GLU A 15 11.18 -11.33 15.75
N LYS A 16 10.15 -10.54 16.09
CA LYS A 16 8.74 -10.90 15.84
C LYS A 16 8.45 -11.01 14.35
N THR A 17 8.98 -10.08 13.56
CA THR A 17 8.82 -10.08 12.10
C THR A 17 9.40 -11.35 11.48
N LEU A 18 10.64 -11.69 11.82
CA LEU A 18 11.32 -12.84 11.24
C LEU A 18 10.70 -14.16 11.72
N ALA A 19 10.34 -14.28 13.00
CA ALA A 19 9.62 -15.44 13.53
C ALA A 19 8.26 -15.66 12.85
N PHE A 20 7.55 -14.58 12.52
CA PHE A 20 6.32 -14.67 11.71
C PHE A 20 6.61 -15.19 10.30
N LEU A 21 7.61 -14.64 9.61
CA LEU A 21 7.98 -15.04 8.24
C LEU A 21 8.50 -16.48 8.17
N ASP A 22 9.16 -16.97 9.21
CA ASP A 22 9.67 -18.36 9.31
C ASP A 22 8.55 -19.41 9.32
N ARG A 23 7.29 -19.01 9.60
CA ARG A 23 6.12 -19.89 9.48
C ARG A 23 5.76 -20.22 8.01
N PHE A 24 6.19 -19.41 7.05
CA PHE A 24 5.93 -19.57 5.61
C PHE A 24 7.10 -20.32 4.94
N THR A 25 7.13 -21.64 5.05
CA THR A 25 8.22 -22.47 4.56
C THR A 25 8.12 -22.76 3.05
N GLU A 26 6.89 -22.93 2.54
CA GLU A 26 6.62 -23.33 1.17
C GLU A 26 6.41 -22.14 0.22
N GLU A 27 5.96 -21.02 0.73
CA GLU A 27 5.61 -19.83 -0.04
C GLU A 27 6.30 -18.58 0.50
N LYS A 28 6.48 -17.59 -0.36
CA LYS A 28 7.08 -16.29 0.00
C LYS A 28 6.04 -15.19 -0.23
N PRO A 29 5.16 -14.92 0.77
CA PRO A 29 4.15 -13.88 0.62
C PRO A 29 4.74 -12.54 0.24
N PHE A 30 3.99 -11.75 -0.55
CA PHE A 30 4.25 -10.35 -0.71
C PHE A 30 3.93 -9.64 0.61
N VAL A 31 4.85 -8.82 1.11
CA VAL A 31 4.72 -8.20 2.43
C VAL A 31 4.83 -6.68 2.38
N LYS A 32 4.18 -5.99 3.31
CA LYS A 32 4.28 -4.55 3.51
C LYS A 32 5.12 -4.28 4.77
N VAL A 33 6.18 -3.49 4.59
CA VAL A 33 6.93 -2.90 5.70
C VAL A 33 6.42 -1.48 5.90
N GLY A 34 5.73 -1.23 7.01
CA GLY A 34 5.20 0.07 7.39
C GLY A 34 6.16 0.91 8.22
N MET A 35 5.68 2.11 8.61
CA MET A 35 6.49 3.08 9.38
C MET A 35 6.98 2.51 10.71
N GLU A 36 6.13 1.81 11.47
CA GLU A 36 6.49 1.25 12.78
C GLU A 36 7.75 0.37 12.68
N LEU A 37 7.69 -0.67 11.87
CA LEU A 37 8.82 -1.60 11.70
C LEU A 37 10.04 -0.92 11.07
N PHE A 38 9.83 -0.05 10.08
CA PHE A 38 10.95 0.63 9.41
C PHE A 38 11.67 1.62 10.32
N TYR A 39 10.94 2.38 11.15
CA TYR A 39 11.58 3.32 12.08
C TYR A 39 12.21 2.63 13.28
N ALA A 40 11.69 1.47 13.69
CA ALA A 40 12.32 0.67 14.75
C ALA A 40 13.64 0.03 14.27
N GLU A 41 13.67 -0.54 13.06
CA GLU A 41 14.75 -1.43 12.60
C GLU A 41 15.60 -0.87 11.45
N GLY A 42 15.18 0.24 10.87
CA GLY A 42 15.86 0.88 9.76
C GLY A 42 15.86 0.04 8.46
N PRO A 43 16.71 0.43 7.49
CA PRO A 43 16.83 -0.28 6.20
C PRO A 43 17.30 -1.73 6.31
N ALA A 44 17.88 -2.13 7.44
CA ALA A 44 18.41 -3.47 7.63
C ALA A 44 17.32 -4.55 7.58
N ILE A 45 16.13 -4.27 8.12
CA ILE A 45 15.01 -5.21 8.09
C ILE A 45 14.50 -5.43 6.66
N VAL A 46 14.46 -4.38 5.84
CA VAL A 46 14.03 -4.46 4.43
C VAL A 46 14.97 -5.38 3.64
N ARG A 47 16.29 -5.19 3.79
CA ARG A 47 17.30 -6.05 3.14
C ARG A 47 17.19 -7.50 3.61
N GLU A 48 16.94 -7.74 4.89
CA GLU A 48 16.79 -9.09 5.41
C GLU A 48 15.54 -9.79 4.85
N ILE A 49 14.40 -9.09 4.78
CA ILE A 49 13.16 -9.61 4.20
C ILE A 49 13.37 -9.91 2.71
N ARG A 50 14.07 -9.02 1.99
CA ARG A 50 14.40 -9.24 0.57
C ARG A 50 15.31 -10.46 0.38
N ARG A 51 16.35 -10.61 1.20
CA ARG A 51 17.26 -11.76 1.16
C ARG A 51 16.55 -13.10 1.38
N ARG A 52 15.42 -13.10 2.10
CA ARG A 52 14.55 -14.28 2.30
C ARG A 52 13.64 -14.57 1.10
N GLY A 53 13.68 -13.74 0.05
CA GLY A 53 12.96 -13.94 -1.20
C GLY A 53 11.55 -13.35 -1.23
N HIS A 54 11.17 -12.51 -0.26
CA HIS A 54 9.86 -11.85 -0.26
C HIS A 54 9.85 -10.64 -1.20
N ARG A 55 8.71 -10.41 -1.86
CA ARG A 55 8.39 -9.13 -2.47
C ARG A 55 8.00 -8.13 -1.38
N ILE A 56 8.35 -6.84 -1.58
CA ILE A 56 8.19 -5.82 -0.53
C ILE A 56 7.45 -4.59 -1.05
N PHE A 57 6.37 -4.22 -0.38
CA PHE A 57 5.78 -2.89 -0.43
C PHE A 57 6.30 -2.07 0.75
N LEU A 58 7.13 -1.06 0.48
CA LEU A 58 7.66 -0.14 1.49
C LEU A 58 6.68 1.03 1.67
N ASP A 59 5.92 1.01 2.77
CA ASP A 59 4.76 1.87 3.03
C ASP A 59 5.12 3.00 4.02
N LEU A 60 5.93 3.97 3.58
CA LEU A 60 6.41 5.08 4.41
C LEU A 60 5.63 6.38 4.19
N LYS A 61 4.79 6.47 3.15
CA LYS A 61 3.88 7.60 2.88
C LYS A 61 4.61 8.96 2.87
N LEU A 62 5.69 9.09 2.08
CA LEU A 62 6.48 10.32 2.05
C LEU A 62 5.61 11.53 1.72
N HIS A 63 5.80 12.61 2.47
CA HIS A 63 5.08 13.87 2.28
C HIS A 63 5.92 15.02 2.80
N ASP A 64 6.59 15.75 1.89
CA ASP A 64 7.46 16.89 2.18
C ASP A 64 7.62 17.73 0.91
N ILE A 65 8.38 18.81 0.95
CA ILE A 65 8.70 19.59 -0.24
C ILE A 65 9.38 18.73 -1.32
N PRO A 66 9.21 19.05 -2.62
CA PRO A 66 9.64 18.20 -3.74
C PRO A 66 11.10 17.72 -3.66
N ASN A 67 12.03 18.62 -3.33
CA ASN A 67 13.45 18.28 -3.27
C ASN A 67 13.79 17.30 -2.13
N THR A 68 13.13 17.40 -0.98
CA THR A 68 13.30 16.48 0.14
C THR A 68 12.81 15.09 -0.24
N VAL A 69 11.62 15.01 -0.84
CA VAL A 69 11.04 13.73 -1.28
C VAL A 69 11.89 13.10 -2.40
N LYS A 70 12.38 13.89 -3.36
CA LYS A 70 13.32 13.42 -4.40
C LYS A 70 14.54 12.72 -3.80
N LYS A 71 15.21 13.38 -2.84
CA LYS A 71 16.41 12.84 -2.19
C LYS A 71 16.10 11.61 -1.34
N ALA A 72 14.97 11.60 -0.62
CA ALA A 72 14.53 10.44 0.14
C ALA A 72 14.24 9.24 -0.78
N MET A 73 13.53 9.44 -1.89
CA MET A 73 13.26 8.40 -2.87
C MET A 73 14.54 7.84 -3.50
N ALA A 74 15.53 8.70 -3.79
CA ALA A 74 16.83 8.24 -4.28
C ALA A 74 17.56 7.34 -3.27
N ALA A 75 17.50 7.66 -1.98
CA ALA A 75 18.05 6.79 -0.93
C ALA A 75 17.28 5.47 -0.82
N LEU A 76 15.94 5.49 -0.92
CA LEU A 76 15.09 4.31 -0.82
C LEU A 76 15.17 3.40 -2.07
N SER A 77 15.51 3.96 -3.24
CA SER A 77 15.65 3.19 -4.48
C SER A 77 16.72 2.09 -4.39
N ALA A 78 17.68 2.25 -3.47
CA ALA A 78 18.75 1.28 -3.22
C ALA A 78 18.31 0.06 -2.37
N LEU A 79 17.07 0.03 -1.87
CA LEU A 79 16.58 -1.04 -0.98
C LEU A 79 15.99 -2.24 -1.73
N ASP A 80 15.95 -2.20 -3.06
CA ASP A 80 15.41 -3.28 -3.91
C ASP A 80 13.99 -3.72 -3.49
N VAL A 81 13.08 -2.77 -3.31
CA VAL A 81 11.67 -3.01 -3.01
C VAL A 81 10.85 -3.05 -4.31
N ASP A 82 9.66 -3.65 -4.27
CA ASP A 82 8.80 -3.78 -5.46
C ASP A 82 7.82 -2.61 -5.60
N ILE A 83 7.30 -2.11 -4.48
CA ILE A 83 6.38 -0.95 -4.41
C ILE A 83 6.86 0.00 -3.32
N ILE A 84 6.73 1.30 -3.56
CA ILE A 84 6.91 2.37 -2.57
C ILE A 84 5.81 3.40 -2.72
N ASN A 85 5.50 4.16 -1.68
CA ASN A 85 4.45 5.15 -1.73
C ASN A 85 4.82 6.52 -1.17
N LEU A 86 3.95 7.47 -1.49
CA LEU A 86 3.91 8.85 -1.00
C LEU A 86 2.45 9.29 -0.85
N HIS A 87 2.19 10.51 -0.36
CA HIS A 87 0.85 11.10 -0.33
C HIS A 87 0.55 11.91 -1.60
N ALA A 88 -0.61 11.69 -2.24
CA ALA A 88 -1.05 12.48 -3.39
C ALA A 88 -1.29 13.97 -3.04
N ALA A 89 -1.63 14.25 -1.77
CA ALA A 89 -1.81 15.61 -1.26
C ALA A 89 -0.55 16.50 -1.39
N GLY A 90 0.63 15.92 -1.61
CA GLY A 90 1.88 16.66 -1.84
C GLY A 90 1.98 17.35 -3.19
N THR A 91 0.93 17.29 -4.02
CA THR A 91 0.81 17.89 -5.35
C THR A 91 1.64 17.19 -6.46
N ALA A 92 1.36 17.55 -7.70
CA ALA A 92 2.06 17.00 -8.87
C ALA A 92 3.58 17.25 -8.82
N ALA A 93 4.00 18.44 -8.34
CA ALA A 93 5.42 18.80 -8.25
C ALA A 93 6.20 17.83 -7.33
N MET A 94 5.63 17.45 -6.17
CA MET A 94 6.23 16.47 -5.27
C MET A 94 6.25 15.08 -5.88
N MET A 95 5.16 14.65 -6.52
CA MET A 95 5.05 13.33 -7.15
C MET A 95 6.04 13.16 -8.31
N THR A 96 6.18 14.17 -9.17
CA THR A 96 7.16 14.16 -10.27
C THR A 96 8.60 14.12 -9.73
N ALA A 97 8.91 14.95 -8.72
CA ALA A 97 10.24 14.95 -8.10
C ALA A 97 10.56 13.61 -7.43
N ALA A 98 9.55 12.96 -6.82
CA ALA A 98 9.67 11.61 -6.25
C ALA A 98 10.03 10.58 -7.32
N LEU A 99 9.33 10.60 -8.46
CA LEU A 99 9.57 9.69 -9.58
C LEU A 99 10.99 9.85 -10.14
N GLU A 100 11.45 11.11 -10.32
CA GLU A 100 12.82 11.39 -10.72
C GLU A 100 13.85 10.81 -9.74
N GLY A 101 13.62 11.00 -8.42
CA GLY A 101 14.54 10.50 -7.39
C GLY A 101 14.55 8.97 -7.30
N LEU A 102 13.41 8.33 -7.53
CA LEU A 102 13.27 6.88 -7.45
C LEU A 102 13.86 6.14 -8.65
N THR A 103 13.92 6.79 -9.81
CA THR A 103 14.46 6.20 -11.05
C THR A 103 15.99 6.13 -10.98
N ARG A 104 16.52 4.91 -11.11
CA ARG A 104 17.96 4.63 -11.10
C ARG A 104 18.60 5.07 -12.41
N PRO A 105 19.96 5.20 -12.46
CA PRO A 105 20.66 5.57 -13.70
C PRO A 105 20.42 4.66 -14.89
N ASP A 106 20.11 3.39 -14.64
CA ASP A 106 19.76 2.39 -15.67
C ASP A 106 18.29 2.46 -16.13
N GLY A 107 17.52 3.41 -15.61
CA GLY A 107 16.10 3.58 -15.91
C GLY A 107 15.15 2.68 -15.10
N THR A 108 15.68 1.76 -14.30
CA THR A 108 14.85 0.88 -13.45
C THR A 108 14.36 1.60 -12.19
N ARG A 109 13.20 1.21 -11.70
CA ARG A 109 12.65 1.67 -10.42
C ARG A 109 11.61 0.70 -9.86
N PRO A 110 11.33 0.72 -8.56
CA PRO A 110 10.11 0.12 -8.01
C PRO A 110 8.86 0.86 -8.52
N LEU A 111 7.70 0.23 -8.38
CA LEU A 111 6.43 0.91 -8.63
C LEU A 111 6.24 2.02 -7.58
N LEU A 112 5.85 3.21 -8.05
CA LEU A 112 5.54 4.36 -7.20
C LEU A 112 4.02 4.58 -7.20
N ILE A 113 3.40 4.51 -6.01
CA ILE A 113 1.97 4.72 -5.85
C ILE A 113 1.67 5.84 -4.85
N ALA A 114 0.53 6.51 -5.01
CA ALA A 114 0.16 7.63 -4.14
C ALA A 114 -1.03 7.26 -3.23
N VAL A 115 -0.93 7.59 -1.94
CA VAL A 115 -2.07 7.51 -1.02
C VAL A 115 -3.04 8.64 -1.35
N THR A 116 -4.29 8.32 -1.67
CA THR A 116 -5.36 9.29 -1.94
C THR A 116 -5.85 9.91 -0.64
N GLN A 117 -6.90 9.33 -0.04
CA GLN A 117 -7.34 9.66 1.31
C GLN A 117 -7.22 8.42 2.20
N LEU A 118 -6.81 8.60 3.46
CA LEU A 118 -6.71 7.50 4.41
C LEU A 118 -8.09 6.86 4.63
N THR A 119 -8.13 5.54 4.77
CA THR A 119 -9.39 4.81 5.01
C THR A 119 -10.04 5.14 6.37
N SER A 120 -9.31 5.81 7.26
CA SER A 120 -9.80 6.40 8.51
C SER A 120 -10.44 7.78 8.34
N THR A 121 -10.26 8.44 7.19
CA THR A 121 -10.86 9.75 6.88
C THR A 121 -12.24 9.54 6.26
N ASP A 122 -13.24 10.13 6.88
CA ASP A 122 -14.62 10.24 6.37
C ASP A 122 -14.90 11.66 5.85
N GLN A 123 -16.08 11.87 5.28
CA GLN A 123 -16.49 13.17 4.74
C GLN A 123 -16.41 14.29 5.79
N GLU A 124 -16.95 14.03 6.99
CA GLU A 124 -16.99 15.03 8.06
C GLU A 124 -15.59 15.49 8.48
N ARG A 125 -14.65 14.54 8.68
CA ARG A 125 -13.26 14.87 9.02
C ARG A 125 -12.55 15.61 7.92
N MET A 126 -12.77 15.21 6.66
CA MET A 126 -12.17 15.87 5.51
C MET A 126 -12.63 17.34 5.43
N GLU A 127 -13.91 17.61 5.65
CA GLU A 127 -14.45 18.98 5.62
C GLU A 127 -13.97 19.83 6.80
N ARG A 128 -14.00 19.28 8.02
CA ARG A 128 -13.75 20.04 9.25
C ARG A 128 -12.27 20.19 9.59
N GLU A 129 -11.47 19.16 9.33
CA GLU A 129 -10.06 19.13 9.76
C GLU A 129 -9.09 19.43 8.61
N LEU A 130 -9.43 19.00 7.36
CA LEU A 130 -8.63 19.29 6.18
C LEU A 130 -9.15 20.46 5.35
N LEU A 131 -10.33 21.01 5.70
CA LEU A 131 -10.99 22.11 5.02
C LEU A 131 -11.25 21.85 3.52
N ILE A 132 -11.50 20.59 3.17
CA ILE A 132 -11.81 20.17 1.80
C ILE A 132 -13.32 19.91 1.73
N HIS A 133 -14.07 20.78 1.09
CA HIS A 133 -15.53 20.77 1.05
C HIS A 133 -16.15 20.01 -0.15
N ALA A 134 -15.32 19.41 -1.00
CA ALA A 134 -15.78 18.55 -2.08
C ALA A 134 -16.18 17.15 -1.57
N PRO A 135 -17.06 16.41 -2.28
CA PRO A 135 -17.34 15.01 -1.94
C PRO A 135 -16.08 14.16 -1.88
N LEU A 136 -15.98 13.29 -0.87
CA LEU A 136 -14.80 12.45 -0.64
C LEU A 136 -14.42 11.62 -1.88
N GLU A 137 -15.40 11.07 -2.59
CA GLU A 137 -15.16 10.31 -3.82
C GLU A 137 -14.53 11.18 -4.92
N GLU A 138 -15.00 12.41 -5.09
CA GLU A 138 -14.44 13.36 -6.05
C GLU A 138 -12.99 13.73 -5.72
N VAL A 139 -12.67 13.93 -4.44
CA VAL A 139 -11.32 14.21 -3.97
C VAL A 139 -10.40 13.02 -4.25
N VAL A 140 -10.84 11.80 -3.95
CA VAL A 140 -10.08 10.57 -4.23
C VAL A 140 -9.81 10.42 -5.74
N LEU A 141 -10.82 10.61 -6.58
CA LEU A 141 -10.69 10.52 -8.03
C LEU A 141 -9.78 11.62 -8.61
N SER A 142 -9.84 12.84 -8.05
CA SER A 142 -8.96 13.94 -8.43
C SER A 142 -7.50 13.63 -8.08
N TYR A 143 -7.26 13.12 -6.87
CA TYR A 143 -5.92 12.73 -6.43
C TYR A 143 -5.35 11.57 -7.26
N ALA A 144 -6.18 10.59 -7.60
CA ALA A 144 -5.78 9.49 -8.49
C ALA A 144 -5.44 9.99 -9.90
N ALA A 145 -6.25 10.90 -10.46
CA ALA A 145 -5.98 11.49 -11.76
C ALA A 145 -4.68 12.33 -11.76
N ASN A 146 -4.43 13.10 -10.70
CA ASN A 146 -3.17 13.85 -10.55
C ASN A 146 -1.97 12.93 -10.44
N ALA A 147 -2.08 11.81 -9.72
CA ALA A 147 -1.02 10.81 -9.62
C ALA A 147 -0.73 10.15 -10.98
N ALA A 148 -1.77 9.78 -11.73
CA ALA A 148 -1.63 9.23 -13.07
C ALA A 148 -0.98 10.25 -14.04
N ALA A 149 -1.41 11.51 -14.00
CA ALA A 149 -0.83 12.59 -14.80
C ALA A 149 0.63 12.89 -14.45
N ALA A 150 1.05 12.68 -13.19
CA ALA A 150 2.44 12.80 -12.76
C ALA A 150 3.31 11.58 -13.13
N GLY A 151 2.74 10.53 -13.75
CA GLY A 151 3.44 9.34 -14.21
C GLY A 151 3.60 8.23 -13.16
N LEU A 152 2.83 8.27 -12.08
CA LEU A 152 2.83 7.21 -11.07
C LEU A 152 2.12 5.94 -11.59
N ASP A 153 2.41 4.81 -10.97
CA ASP A 153 1.91 3.51 -11.41
C ASP A 153 0.55 3.14 -10.81
N GLY A 154 0.10 3.86 -9.78
CA GLY A 154 -1.15 3.56 -9.10
C GLY A 154 -1.39 4.36 -7.83
N VAL A 155 -2.39 3.93 -7.06
CA VAL A 155 -2.77 4.57 -5.80
C VAL A 155 -3.08 3.56 -4.70
N VAL A 156 -2.97 4.03 -3.43
CA VAL A 156 -3.61 3.40 -2.27
C VAL A 156 -4.97 4.07 -2.08
N CYS A 157 -6.04 3.28 -2.07
CA CYS A 157 -7.42 3.74 -1.95
C CYS A 157 -8.29 2.71 -1.21
N SER A 158 -9.56 3.04 -0.92
CA SER A 158 -10.51 2.04 -0.44
C SER A 158 -10.89 1.06 -1.57
N PRO A 159 -11.19 -0.22 -1.26
CA PRO A 159 -11.77 -1.13 -2.25
C PRO A 159 -13.03 -0.58 -2.93
N LEU A 160 -13.81 0.25 -2.24
CA LEU A 160 -15.02 0.88 -2.75
C LEU A 160 -14.75 1.85 -3.92
N GLU A 161 -13.54 2.38 -4.01
CA GLU A 161 -13.12 3.39 -5.00
C GLU A 161 -12.40 2.77 -6.20
N ALA A 162 -11.93 1.51 -6.10
CA ALA A 162 -11.07 0.86 -7.10
C ALA A 162 -11.67 0.88 -8.52
N GLY A 163 -12.94 0.47 -8.67
CA GLY A 163 -13.61 0.47 -9.96
C GLY A 163 -13.78 1.86 -10.59
N ALA A 164 -14.03 2.90 -9.79
CA ALA A 164 -14.13 4.28 -10.26
C ALA A 164 -12.76 4.83 -10.69
N ILE A 165 -11.70 4.48 -9.96
CA ILE A 165 -10.32 4.85 -10.31
C ILE A 165 -9.91 4.22 -11.64
N HIS A 166 -10.19 2.92 -11.86
CA HIS A 166 -9.91 2.27 -13.14
C HIS A 166 -10.66 2.91 -14.32
N ARG A 167 -11.94 3.29 -14.12
CA ARG A 167 -12.67 4.02 -15.15
C ARG A 167 -12.07 5.39 -15.46
N ARG A 168 -11.52 6.07 -14.45
CA ARG A 168 -10.96 7.43 -14.59
C ARG A 168 -9.53 7.45 -15.13
N CYS A 169 -8.68 6.53 -14.67
CA CYS A 169 -7.23 6.53 -14.91
C CYS A 169 -6.76 5.42 -15.86
N GLY A 170 -7.66 4.50 -16.24
CA GLY A 170 -7.34 3.34 -17.07
C GLY A 170 -7.11 2.05 -16.26
N ALA A 171 -7.39 0.91 -16.89
CA ALA A 171 -7.34 -0.42 -16.23
C ALA A 171 -5.93 -0.87 -15.81
N SER A 172 -4.88 -0.25 -16.34
CA SER A 172 -3.49 -0.53 -15.95
C SER A 172 -2.99 0.29 -14.75
N PHE A 173 -3.75 1.30 -14.33
CA PHE A 173 -3.41 2.13 -13.16
C PHE A 173 -3.78 1.39 -11.88
N LEU A 174 -2.78 0.97 -11.10
CA LEU A 174 -2.92 0.02 -10.01
C LEU A 174 -3.70 0.58 -8.82
N THR A 175 -4.51 -0.28 -8.21
CA THR A 175 -5.20 -0.01 -6.95
C THR A 175 -4.70 -0.95 -5.86
N VAL A 176 -4.11 -0.40 -4.80
CA VAL A 176 -3.66 -1.12 -3.60
C VAL A 176 -4.60 -0.76 -2.46
N THR A 177 -5.35 -1.74 -1.94
CA THR A 177 -6.50 -1.47 -1.08
C THR A 177 -6.35 -2.11 0.30
N PRO A 178 -6.11 -1.30 1.36
CA PRO A 178 -6.17 -1.74 2.75
C PRO A 178 -7.64 -1.82 3.25
N GLY A 179 -7.81 -2.18 4.53
CA GLY A 179 -9.15 -2.24 5.14
C GLY A 179 -9.90 -3.52 4.83
N VAL A 180 -9.19 -4.61 4.53
CA VAL A 180 -9.79 -5.90 4.21
C VAL A 180 -9.83 -6.81 5.45
N ARG A 181 -10.98 -7.43 5.70
CA ARG A 181 -11.24 -8.35 6.81
C ARG A 181 -12.01 -9.57 6.31
N PHE A 182 -11.87 -10.71 6.98
CA PHE A 182 -12.76 -11.84 6.73
C PHE A 182 -14.19 -11.52 7.20
N ALA A 183 -15.17 -12.17 6.58
CA ALA A 183 -16.56 -12.05 7.00
C ALA A 183 -16.71 -12.39 8.50
N GLY A 184 -17.40 -11.52 9.26
CA GLY A 184 -17.58 -11.66 10.71
C GLY A 184 -16.38 -11.22 11.57
N GLY A 185 -15.30 -10.73 10.96
CA GLY A 185 -14.13 -10.21 11.68
C GLY A 185 -14.33 -8.79 12.22
N ASP A 186 -13.56 -8.44 13.26
CA ASP A 186 -13.56 -7.09 13.86
C ASP A 186 -13.03 -6.04 12.86
N ALA A 187 -13.78 -4.96 12.69
CA ALA A 187 -13.39 -3.81 11.86
C ALA A 187 -12.20 -3.04 12.44
N GLY A 188 -12.05 -3.02 13.77
CA GLY A 188 -11.02 -2.27 14.48
C GLY A 188 -11.06 -0.77 14.17
N ASP A 189 -9.92 -0.22 13.76
CA ASP A 189 -9.70 1.19 13.43
C ASP A 189 -10.16 1.58 12.02
N GLN A 190 -10.62 0.61 11.20
CA GLN A 190 -11.02 0.85 9.82
C GLN A 190 -12.52 1.19 9.71
N LYS A 191 -12.86 2.29 9.06
CA LYS A 191 -14.26 2.72 8.84
C LYS A 191 -14.85 2.16 7.54
N ARG A 192 -14.02 1.86 6.54
CA ARG A 192 -14.41 1.40 5.20
C ARG A 192 -13.87 -0.01 4.94
N VAL A 193 -14.54 -1.03 5.51
CA VAL A 193 -14.08 -2.42 5.51
C VAL A 193 -14.81 -3.24 4.44
N THR A 194 -14.08 -4.14 3.77
CA THR A 194 -14.64 -5.13 2.84
C THR A 194 -14.02 -6.51 3.07
N THR A 195 -14.62 -7.56 2.47
CA THR A 195 -14.02 -8.90 2.44
C THR A 195 -13.06 -9.05 1.25
N PRO A 196 -12.13 -10.03 1.26
CA PRO A 196 -11.26 -10.30 0.12
C PRO A 196 -12.06 -10.56 -1.17
N ALA A 197 -13.11 -11.38 -1.12
CA ALA A 197 -13.98 -11.65 -2.26
C ALA A 197 -14.65 -10.37 -2.77
N LYS A 198 -15.16 -9.53 -1.87
CA LYS A 198 -15.79 -8.26 -2.26
C LYS A 198 -14.78 -7.27 -2.85
N ALA A 199 -13.56 -7.17 -2.32
CA ALA A 199 -12.49 -6.35 -2.90
C ALA A 199 -12.14 -6.81 -4.33
N ARG A 200 -12.13 -8.13 -4.58
CA ARG A 200 -11.98 -8.70 -5.92
C ARG A 200 -13.09 -8.23 -6.88
N GLU A 201 -14.34 -8.34 -6.46
CA GLU A 201 -15.52 -7.92 -7.26
C GLU A 201 -15.48 -6.43 -7.58
N LEU A 202 -15.04 -5.60 -6.62
CA LEU A 202 -14.92 -4.15 -6.76
C LEU A 202 -13.75 -3.72 -7.65
N GLY A 203 -12.87 -4.65 -8.01
CA GLY A 203 -11.79 -4.41 -8.97
C GLY A 203 -10.43 -4.07 -8.35
N SER A 204 -10.20 -4.29 -7.04
CA SER A 204 -8.88 -4.13 -6.44
C SER A 204 -7.83 -5.00 -7.14
N ASP A 205 -6.62 -4.46 -7.38
CA ASP A 205 -5.49 -5.23 -7.92
C ASP A 205 -4.68 -5.88 -6.81
N TYR A 206 -4.45 -5.16 -5.72
CA TYR A 206 -3.79 -5.67 -4.52
C TYR A 206 -4.65 -5.37 -3.29
N ILE A 207 -4.71 -6.32 -2.36
CA ILE A 207 -5.28 -6.07 -1.03
C ILE A 207 -4.18 -6.12 0.02
N VAL A 208 -4.26 -5.23 1.02
CA VAL A 208 -3.35 -5.22 2.17
C VAL A 208 -4.09 -5.73 3.40
N VAL A 209 -3.60 -6.86 3.95
CA VAL A 209 -4.24 -7.55 5.09
C VAL A 209 -3.23 -7.67 6.23
N GLY A 210 -3.55 -7.12 7.39
CA GLY A 210 -2.72 -7.19 8.61
C GLY A 210 -3.27 -8.22 9.59
N ARG A 211 -3.87 -7.74 10.69
CA ARG A 211 -4.38 -8.54 11.84
C ARG A 211 -5.12 -9.83 11.48
N PRO A 212 -5.99 -9.88 10.45
CA PRO A 212 -6.65 -11.14 10.07
C PRO A 212 -5.70 -12.28 9.70
N ILE A 213 -4.48 -11.97 9.31
CA ILE A 213 -3.42 -12.94 9.02
C ILE A 213 -2.40 -12.99 10.16
N THR A 214 -1.89 -11.83 10.60
CA THR A 214 -0.77 -11.76 11.55
C THR A 214 -1.13 -12.21 12.96
N GLN A 215 -2.41 -12.10 13.35
CA GLN A 215 -2.92 -12.51 14.66
C GLN A 215 -3.75 -13.81 14.59
N ALA A 216 -3.83 -14.46 13.42
CA ALA A 216 -4.51 -15.74 13.31
C ALA A 216 -3.71 -16.84 14.05
N GLU A 217 -4.41 -17.80 14.65
CA GLU A 217 -3.79 -18.99 15.24
C GLU A 217 -2.90 -19.72 14.21
N ASN A 218 -3.40 -19.84 12.96
CA ASN A 218 -2.62 -20.33 11.84
C ASN A 218 -2.53 -19.29 10.72
N PRO A 219 -1.48 -18.43 10.70
CA PRO A 219 -1.31 -17.38 9.69
C PRO A 219 -1.16 -17.91 8.27
N VAL A 220 -0.55 -19.08 8.08
CA VAL A 220 -0.38 -19.68 6.74
C VAL A 220 -1.74 -20.06 6.17
N ALA A 221 -2.59 -20.73 6.96
CA ALA A 221 -3.95 -21.06 6.55
C ALA A 221 -4.80 -19.81 6.28
N ALA A 222 -4.68 -18.78 7.14
CA ALA A 222 -5.38 -17.52 6.96
C ALA A 222 -4.93 -16.78 5.66
N TYR A 223 -3.64 -16.77 5.38
CA TYR A 223 -3.10 -16.21 4.13
C TYR A 223 -3.63 -16.97 2.90
N ARG A 224 -3.54 -18.32 2.89
CA ARG A 224 -4.03 -19.15 1.79
C ARG A 224 -5.53 -18.96 1.55
N ARG A 225 -6.32 -18.87 2.62
CA ARG A 225 -7.73 -18.51 2.53
C ARG A 225 -7.93 -17.15 1.86
N CYS A 226 -7.17 -16.14 2.29
CA CYS A 226 -7.24 -14.79 1.73
C CYS A 226 -6.91 -14.77 0.23
N VAL A 227 -5.83 -15.47 -0.18
CA VAL A 227 -5.44 -15.62 -1.59
C VAL A 227 -6.56 -16.30 -2.39
N LYS A 228 -7.14 -17.42 -1.88
CA LYS A 228 -8.23 -18.11 -2.53
C LYS A 228 -9.47 -17.23 -2.73
N GLU A 229 -9.85 -16.45 -1.72
CA GLU A 229 -11.02 -15.57 -1.78
C GLU A 229 -10.78 -14.37 -2.72
N PHE A 230 -9.54 -13.88 -2.82
CA PHE A 230 -9.22 -12.67 -3.59
C PHE A 230 -8.72 -12.96 -5.01
N ALA A 231 -7.81 -13.91 -5.21
CA ALA A 231 -7.15 -14.18 -6.49
C ALA A 231 -7.67 -15.44 -7.21
N GLY A 232 -8.36 -16.33 -6.45
CA GLY A 232 -8.83 -17.66 -6.91
C GLY A 232 -10.06 -17.72 -7.78
#